data_e25bdb6e3dbfb839c290a6d00771ec11
#
_entry.id   e25bdb6e3dbfb839c290a6d00771ec11
#
_cell.length_a   1.000
_cell.length_b   1.000
_cell.length_c   1.000
_cell.angle_alpha   90.00
_cell.angle_beta   90.00
_cell.angle_gamma   90.00
#
_symmetry.space_group_name_H-M   'P 1'
#
loop_
_entity.id
_entity.type
_entity.pdbx_description
1 polymer ?
#
loop_
_entity_poly.entity_id
_entity_poly.type
_entity_poly.pdbx_seq_one_letter_code
_entity_poly.pdbx_strand_id
1 'polypeptide(L)'
;ICVLASLRGGDSYGYQIVKDVPDVLGLTESTLYPLLKRLEKADCLTAYSVEHNGRLRKYYRLTQEGTQRINEFLAEQADILSIYDFVKRGASQ
;
A
#
# COMPACT_ATOMS: atom_id res chain seq x y z
N ILE A 1 4.09 1.74 1.11
CA ILE A 1 3.06 2.49 0.37
C ILE A 1 2.22 1.59 -0.52
N CYS A 2 2.82 0.68 -1.26
CA CYS A 2 2.03 -0.21 -2.12
C CYS A 2 1.06 -1.10 -1.34
N VAL A 3 1.46 -1.56 -0.16
CA VAL A 3 0.56 -2.36 0.69
C VAL A 3 -0.65 -1.53 1.11
N LEU A 4 -0.43 -0.28 1.52
CA LEU A 4 -1.54 0.61 1.87
C LEU A 4 -2.42 0.88 0.65
N ALA A 5 -1.81 1.12 -0.51
CA ALA A 5 -2.54 1.40 -1.74
C ALA A 5 -3.41 0.22 -2.17
N SER A 6 -2.99 -1.02 -1.89
CA SER A 6 -3.78 -2.20 -2.21
C SER A 6 -5.10 -2.25 -1.45
N LEU A 7 -5.23 -1.47 -0.37
CA LEU A 7 -6.44 -1.41 0.44
C LEU A 7 -7.38 -0.27 0.04
N ARG A 8 -7.00 0.56 -0.94
CA ARG A 8 -7.82 1.72 -1.33
C ARG A 8 -9.17 1.32 -1.93
N GLY A 9 -9.21 0.21 -2.62
CA GLY A 9 -10.45 -0.27 -3.24
C GLY A 9 -11.36 -1.05 -2.30
N GLY A 10 -10.89 -1.35 -1.09
CA GLY A 10 -11.66 -2.10 -0.11
C GLY A 10 -10.75 -2.93 0.77
N ASP A 11 -11.34 -3.54 1.78
CA ASP A 11 -10.61 -4.39 2.71
C ASP A 11 -10.05 -5.61 1.98
N SER A 12 -8.88 -6.10 2.43
CA SER A 12 -8.21 -7.20 1.77
C SER A 12 -7.48 -8.08 2.80
N TYR A 13 -6.91 -9.16 2.35
CA TYR A 13 -6.18 -10.10 3.20
C TYR A 13 -4.82 -10.42 2.58
N GLY A 14 -3.93 -11.00 3.37
CA GLY A 14 -2.53 -11.15 2.99
C GLY A 14 -2.29 -11.73 1.61
N TYR A 15 -2.91 -12.86 1.30
CA TYR A 15 -2.72 -13.52 0.00
C TYR A 15 -3.13 -12.60 -1.15
N GLN A 16 -4.26 -11.90 -1.00
CA GLN A 16 -4.76 -11.00 -2.05
C GLN A 16 -3.86 -9.78 -2.20
N ILE A 17 -3.37 -9.24 -1.07
CA ILE A 17 -2.45 -8.09 -1.11
C ILE A 17 -1.19 -8.44 -1.90
N VAL A 18 -0.62 -9.62 -1.66
CA VAL A 18 0.57 -10.07 -2.40
C VAL A 18 0.29 -10.13 -3.90
N LYS A 19 -0.91 -10.57 -4.29
CA LYS A 19 -1.29 -10.66 -5.70
C LYS A 19 -1.51 -9.29 -6.34
N ASP A 20 -2.01 -8.33 -5.56
CA ASP A 20 -2.38 -7.01 -6.08
C ASP A 20 -1.22 -6.04 -6.22
N VAL A 21 -0.18 -6.16 -5.39
CA VAL A 21 0.97 -5.26 -5.49
C VAL A 21 1.78 -5.58 -6.75
N PRO A 22 2.52 -4.58 -7.28
CA PRO A 22 3.33 -4.84 -8.48
C PRO A 22 4.35 -5.96 -8.27
N ASP A 23 4.46 -6.84 -9.25
CA ASP A 23 5.37 -8.01 -9.21
C ASP A 23 6.82 -7.61 -9.00
N VAL A 24 7.21 -6.43 -9.48
CA VAL A 24 8.58 -5.94 -9.37
C VAL A 24 9.03 -5.81 -7.92
N LEU A 25 8.09 -5.69 -6.98
CA LEU A 25 8.42 -5.58 -5.55
C LEU A 25 8.91 -6.91 -4.97
N GLY A 26 8.59 -8.03 -5.61
CA GLY A 26 8.98 -9.34 -5.11
C GLY A 26 8.40 -9.67 -3.74
N LEU A 27 7.23 -9.11 -3.42
CA LEU A 27 6.62 -9.29 -2.10
C LEU A 27 6.09 -10.71 -1.94
N THR A 28 6.41 -11.33 -0.79
CA THR A 28 5.87 -12.64 -0.41
C THR A 28 5.07 -12.49 0.87
N GLU A 29 4.29 -13.51 1.22
CA GLU A 29 3.53 -13.46 2.48
C GLU A 29 4.45 -13.35 3.69
N SER A 30 5.60 -14.03 3.67
CA SER A 30 6.53 -14.00 4.78
C SER A 30 7.16 -12.61 5.00
N THR A 31 7.34 -11.83 3.94
CA THR A 31 7.83 -10.46 4.05
C THR A 31 6.69 -9.48 4.30
N LEU A 32 5.48 -9.80 3.89
CA LEU A 32 4.32 -8.94 4.07
C LEU A 32 3.88 -8.80 5.53
N TYR A 33 3.81 -9.92 6.27
CA TYR A 33 3.23 -9.87 7.62
C TYR A 33 3.97 -8.95 8.59
N PRO A 34 5.30 -8.90 8.60
CA PRO A 34 6.00 -7.91 9.43
C PRO A 34 5.67 -6.46 9.04
N LEU A 35 5.47 -6.20 7.73
CA LEU A 35 5.08 -4.88 7.27
C LEU A 35 3.67 -4.51 7.76
N LEU A 36 2.74 -5.45 7.67
CA LEU A 36 1.37 -5.23 8.14
C LEU A 36 1.34 -4.91 9.63
N LYS A 37 2.16 -5.61 10.42
CA LYS A 37 2.27 -5.33 11.84
C LYS A 37 2.75 -3.91 12.11
N ARG A 38 3.77 -3.47 11.40
CA ARG A 38 4.29 -2.11 11.57
C ARG A 38 3.27 -1.06 11.17
N LEU A 39 2.57 -1.30 10.07
CA LEU A 39 1.54 -0.37 9.62
C LEU A 39 0.36 -0.30 10.58
N GLU A 40 0.01 -1.43 11.18
CA GLU A 40 -1.03 -1.46 12.21
C GLU A 40 -0.62 -0.66 13.44
N LYS A 41 0.63 -0.81 13.90
CA LYS A 41 1.17 -0.04 15.03
C LYS A 41 1.19 1.46 14.74
N ALA A 42 1.39 1.83 13.48
CA ALA A 42 1.42 3.22 13.07
C ALA A 42 0.01 3.77 12.77
N ASP A 43 -1.03 2.99 13.05
CA ASP A 43 -2.43 3.34 12.82
C ASP A 43 -2.76 3.59 11.35
N CYS A 44 -1.96 3.08 10.44
CA CYS A 44 -2.21 3.22 9.00
C CYS A 44 -3.25 2.24 8.49
N LEU A 45 -3.46 1.15 9.23
CA LEU A 45 -4.50 0.17 8.93
C LEU A 45 -5.00 -0.45 10.23
N THR A 46 -6.18 -1.07 10.15
CA THR A 46 -6.73 -1.90 11.23
C THR A 46 -6.95 -3.31 10.71
N ALA A 47 -7.00 -4.26 11.63
CA ALA A 47 -7.18 -5.67 11.27
C ALA A 47 -8.39 -6.24 12.00
N TYR A 48 -9.08 -7.15 11.32
CA TYR A 48 -10.18 -7.90 11.91
C TYR A 48 -10.21 -9.29 11.28
N SER A 49 -10.86 -10.24 11.93
CA SER A 49 -10.93 -11.61 11.45
C SER A 49 -12.36 -11.97 11.07
N VAL A 50 -12.49 -12.72 9.98
CA VAL A 50 -13.78 -13.22 9.50
C VAL A 50 -13.66 -14.73 9.32
N GLU A 51 -14.68 -15.45 9.76
CA GLU A 51 -14.73 -16.89 9.54
C GLU A 51 -15.03 -17.19 8.08
N HIS A 52 -14.22 -18.07 7.49
CA HIS A 52 -14.37 -18.49 6.11
C HIS A 52 -14.08 -19.99 6.02
N ASN A 53 -15.10 -20.78 5.67
CA ASN A 53 -15.00 -22.23 5.59
C ASN A 53 -14.40 -22.87 6.85
N GLY A 54 -14.87 -22.42 8.03
CA GLY A 54 -14.42 -22.96 9.31
C GLY A 54 -13.08 -22.45 9.80
N ARG A 55 -12.45 -21.52 9.07
CA ARG A 55 -11.17 -20.91 9.45
C ARG A 55 -11.32 -19.42 9.57
N LEU A 56 -10.52 -18.83 10.48
CA LEU A 56 -10.47 -17.37 10.60
C LEU A 56 -9.52 -16.82 9.53
N ARG A 57 -10.02 -15.85 8.77
CA ARG A 57 -9.20 -15.12 7.79
C ARG A 57 -9.06 -13.70 8.30
N LYS A 58 -7.81 -13.23 8.40
CA LYS A 58 -7.52 -11.88 8.87
C LYS A 58 -7.58 -10.90 7.71
N TYR A 59 -8.41 -9.88 7.86
CA TYR A 59 -8.58 -8.81 6.90
C TYR A 59 -7.98 -7.52 7.41
N TYR A 60 -7.62 -6.65 6.49
CA TYR A 60 -7.01 -5.36 6.80
C TYR A 60 -7.81 -4.26 6.13
N ARG A 61 -7.97 -3.17 6.85
CA ARG A 61 -8.72 -2.00 6.39
C ARG A 61 -7.85 -0.77 6.47
N LEU A 62 -7.85 0.03 5.41
CA LEU A 62 -7.12 1.30 5.37
C LEU A 62 -7.77 2.29 6.32
N THR A 63 -6.97 3.00 7.10
CA THR A 63 -7.45 4.07 7.98
C THR A 63 -7.29 5.41 7.28
N GLN A 64 -7.82 6.47 7.93
CA GLN A 64 -7.61 7.83 7.46
C GLN A 64 -6.12 8.19 7.48
N GLU A 65 -5.41 7.79 8.53
CA GLU A 65 -3.95 7.99 8.62
C GLU A 65 -3.22 7.30 7.48
N GLY A 66 -3.62 6.08 7.15
CA GLY A 66 -3.05 5.35 6.02
C GLY A 66 -3.30 6.06 4.69
N THR A 67 -4.51 6.56 4.49
CA THR A 67 -4.85 7.34 3.30
C THR A 67 -4.00 8.59 3.20
N GLN A 68 -3.80 9.28 4.33
CA GLN A 68 -2.96 10.48 4.37
C GLN A 68 -1.52 10.16 3.98
N ARG A 69 -0.99 9.03 4.43
CA ARG A 69 0.36 8.58 4.06
C ARG A 69 0.49 8.37 2.55
N ILE A 70 -0.53 7.79 1.93
CA ILE A 70 -0.55 7.62 0.47
C ILE A 70 -0.52 8.99 -0.21
N ASN A 71 -1.35 9.90 0.24
CA ASN A 71 -1.45 11.24 -0.35
C ASN A 71 -0.14 12.02 -0.22
N GLU A 72 0.52 11.93 0.93
CA GLU A 72 1.82 12.55 1.14
C GLU A 72 2.88 11.99 0.19
N PHE A 73 2.89 10.67 0.02
CA PHE A 73 3.80 10.02 -0.92
C PHE A 73 3.59 10.53 -2.33
N LEU A 74 2.32 10.61 -2.77
CA LEU A 74 2.00 11.08 -4.12
C LEU A 74 2.41 12.53 -4.32
N ALA A 75 2.23 13.37 -3.30
CA ALA A 75 2.64 14.77 -3.36
C ALA A 75 4.15 14.91 -3.53
N GLU A 76 4.92 14.12 -2.79
CA GLU A 76 6.38 14.12 -2.91
C GLU A 76 6.84 13.67 -4.30
N GLN A 77 6.18 12.66 -4.88
CA GLN A 77 6.53 12.14 -6.18
C GLN A 77 6.21 13.10 -7.31
N ALA A 78 5.26 14.00 -7.12
CA ALA A 78 4.91 15.00 -8.13
C ALA A 78 6.10 15.88 -8.50
N ASP A 79 6.90 16.29 -7.51
CA ASP A 79 8.09 17.11 -7.74
C ASP A 79 9.15 16.31 -8.52
N ILE A 80 9.33 15.06 -8.17
CA ILE A 80 10.29 14.18 -8.86
C ILE A 80 9.87 13.97 -10.32
N LEU A 81 8.58 13.78 -10.56
CA LEU A 81 8.07 13.62 -11.93
C LEU A 81 8.28 14.89 -12.76
N SER A 82 8.10 16.07 -12.15
CA SER A 82 8.35 17.34 -12.82
C SER A 82 9.81 17.46 -13.26
N ILE A 83 10.74 17.07 -12.39
CA ILE A 83 12.16 17.06 -12.69
C ILE A 83 12.46 16.07 -13.81
N TYR A 84 11.89 14.89 -13.73
CA TYR A 84 12.04 13.84 -14.75
C TYR A 84 11.58 14.34 -16.13
N ASP A 85 10.40 14.98 -16.16
CA ASP A 85 9.86 15.54 -17.39
C ASP A 85 10.78 16.61 -17.98
N PHE A 86 11.35 17.47 -17.12
CA PHE A 86 12.29 18.49 -17.55
C PHE A 86 13.52 17.87 -18.21
N VAL A 87 14.06 16.81 -17.58
CA VAL A 87 15.23 16.11 -18.13
C VAL A 87 14.93 15.55 -19.52
N LYS A 88 13.74 14.98 -19.70
CA LYS A 88 13.34 14.40 -20.99
C LYS A 88 13.15 15.45 -22.08
N ARG A 89 12.54 16.59 -21.75
CA ARG A 89 12.18 17.63 -22.73
C ARG A 89 13.27 18.69 -22.89
N GLY A 90 14.03 18.94 -21.84
CA GLY A 90 14.93 20.08 -21.77
C GLY A 90 14.15 21.38 -21.52
N ALA A 91 14.84 22.49 -21.64
CA ALA A 91 14.22 23.79 -21.43
C ALA A 91 13.15 24.06 -22.50
N SER A 92 12.00 24.56 -22.04
CA SER A 92 10.91 24.94 -22.92
C SER A 92 11.27 26.16 -23.76
N GLN A 93 10.87 26.16 -25.00
CA GLN A 93 11.15 27.27 -25.91
C GLN A 93 9.89 28.09 -26.18
#